data_31c6980391046b8130f6e76fa788ae24
#
_entry.id   31c6980391046b8130f6e76fa788ae24
#
_cell.length_a   1.000
_cell.length_b   1.000
_cell.length_c   1.000
_cell.angle_alpha   90.00
_cell.angle_beta   90.00
_cell.angle_gamma   90.00
#
_symmetry.space_group_name_H-M   'P 1'
#
loop_
_entity.id
_entity.type
_entity.pdbx_description
1 polymer ?
#
loop_
_entity_poly.entity_id
_entity_poly.type
_entity_poly.pdbx_seq_one_letter_code
_entity_poly.pdbx_strand_id
1 'polypeptide(L)'
;MMSRRLRVKESFDMIERHLSVCDRDMCFFYIDGFVKDGEMLRIMQYLMSQKKIGSAEELEKRIPYVEVELSHEPEKIIHAVLSGQTAVFAESFGDVAILLDLRTYPARPTQEPESDRVMQGARDGFVETLVVNTALIRRRIRDPRLTMEHFSLGGSSGTDVVVCYVKDVADSQTVDEVKRKISTVRPRSLTLGYQSLAETLIRSGWYNPFPKIRTTERPDTASAELLEGSVIVICDTSPQAMILPTSIFDYLEETDDFCFPPLTGTYLRLVRTAILLLSVIITPLWYLSIEYSARLPESLAFLVPDDVGALPIILQLFSWNWLLSA
;
A
#
# COMPACT_ATOMS: atom_id res chain seq x y z
N MET A 1 16.73 -24.39 0.29
CA MET A 1 16.02 -24.22 -1.01
C MET A 1 14.77 -23.34 -0.83
N MET A 2 13.91 -23.61 0.13
CA MET A 2 12.66 -22.88 0.39
C MET A 2 12.88 -21.40 0.74
N SER A 3 13.85 -21.09 1.61
CA SER A 3 14.23 -19.72 2.00
C SER A 3 14.55 -18.80 0.81
N ARG A 4 15.17 -19.34 -0.26
CA ARG A 4 15.42 -18.59 -1.50
C ARG A 4 14.15 -18.36 -2.31
N ARG A 5 13.23 -19.35 -2.38
CA ARG A 5 11.96 -19.24 -3.12
C ARG A 5 11.00 -18.27 -2.46
N LEU A 6 10.94 -18.28 -1.13
CA LEU A 6 10.15 -17.35 -0.33
C LEU A 6 10.81 -15.97 -0.16
N ARG A 7 12.07 -15.80 -0.61
CA ARG A 7 12.83 -14.54 -0.51
C ARG A 7 12.90 -13.97 0.92
N VAL A 8 13.04 -14.84 1.90
CA VAL A 8 13.04 -14.48 3.33
C VAL A 8 14.01 -13.34 3.69
N LYS A 9 15.16 -13.25 3.00
CA LYS A 9 16.16 -12.21 3.25
C LYS A 9 15.85 -10.87 2.56
N GLU A 10 14.90 -10.86 1.62
CA GLU A 10 14.55 -9.69 0.82
C GLU A 10 13.29 -8.98 1.36
N SER A 11 12.40 -9.71 2.06
CA SER A 11 11.15 -9.18 2.59
C SER A 11 11.09 -9.37 4.10
N PHE A 12 10.89 -8.29 4.85
CA PHE A 12 10.93 -8.33 6.32
C PHE A 12 9.74 -9.07 6.93
N ASP A 13 8.61 -9.10 6.24
CA ASP A 13 7.39 -9.78 6.70
C ASP A 13 7.47 -11.30 6.59
N MET A 14 8.45 -11.82 5.85
CA MET A 14 8.67 -13.25 5.69
C MET A 14 9.68 -13.76 6.73
N ILE A 15 9.20 -14.48 7.73
CA ILE A 15 10.03 -14.93 8.85
C ILE A 15 10.46 -16.37 8.66
N GLU A 16 11.76 -16.60 8.84
CA GLU A 16 12.41 -17.91 8.98
C GLU A 16 12.91 -18.07 10.41
N ARG A 17 12.27 -18.94 11.18
CA ARG A 17 12.64 -19.20 12.57
C ARG A 17 13.21 -20.60 12.73
N HIS A 18 14.45 -20.67 13.18
CA HIS A 18 15.09 -21.93 13.55
C HIS A 18 14.82 -22.27 15.02
N LEU A 19 14.48 -23.52 15.28
CA LEU A 19 14.26 -24.08 16.60
C LEU A 19 14.99 -25.41 16.70
N SER A 20 15.90 -25.54 17.66
CA SER A 20 16.60 -26.79 17.92
C SER A 20 15.80 -27.63 18.91
N VAL A 21 15.40 -28.83 18.51
CA VAL A 21 14.61 -29.76 19.32
C VAL A 21 15.28 -31.14 19.27
N CYS A 22 15.68 -31.67 20.40
CA CYS A 22 16.37 -33.01 20.51
C CYS A 22 17.57 -33.11 19.57
N ASP A 23 18.46 -32.12 19.57
CA ASP A 23 19.66 -32.03 18.71
C ASP A 23 19.36 -32.06 17.19
N ARG A 24 18.15 -31.72 16.80
CA ARG A 24 17.74 -31.58 15.41
C ARG A 24 17.21 -30.17 15.16
N ASP A 25 17.58 -29.61 14.03
CA ASP A 25 17.10 -28.30 13.63
C ASP A 25 15.76 -28.41 12.90
N MET A 26 14.82 -27.65 13.39
CA MET A 26 13.52 -27.39 12.75
C MET A 26 13.48 -25.96 12.26
N CYS A 27 12.90 -25.75 11.08
CA CYS A 27 12.74 -24.45 10.47
C CYS A 27 11.27 -24.13 10.23
N PHE A 28 10.84 -22.98 10.68
CA PHE A 28 9.47 -22.48 10.55
C PHE A 28 9.48 -21.32 9.56
N PHE A 29 8.61 -21.36 8.56
CA PHE A 29 8.37 -20.27 7.64
C PHE A 29 6.96 -19.76 7.83
N TYR A 30 6.81 -18.47 8.07
CA TYR A 30 5.51 -17.82 8.25
C TYR A 30 5.59 -16.32 7.94
N ILE A 31 4.42 -15.68 7.80
CA ILE A 31 4.31 -14.25 7.56
C ILE A 31 4.01 -13.54 8.88
N ASP A 32 4.75 -12.47 9.14
CA ASP A 32 4.50 -11.58 10.28
C ASP A 32 3.11 -10.91 10.16
N GLY A 33 2.42 -10.85 11.28
CA GLY A 33 1.06 -10.32 11.33
C GLY A 33 -0.05 -11.28 10.87
N PHE A 34 0.28 -12.50 10.37
CA PHE A 34 -0.73 -13.51 10.02
C PHE A 34 -0.86 -14.64 11.04
N VAL A 35 0.09 -14.78 11.91
CA VAL A 35 0.15 -15.90 12.86
C VAL A 35 -0.41 -15.49 14.21
N LYS A 36 -1.18 -16.37 14.84
CA LYS A 36 -1.59 -16.26 16.24
C LYS A 36 -0.41 -16.59 17.14
N ASP A 37 0.24 -15.59 17.72
CA ASP A 37 1.43 -15.75 18.55
C ASP A 37 1.25 -16.74 19.68
N GLY A 38 0.09 -16.69 20.35
CA GLY A 38 -0.23 -17.60 21.46
C GLY A 38 -0.30 -19.07 21.03
N GLU A 39 -0.87 -19.36 19.87
CA GLU A 39 -0.95 -20.72 19.35
C GLU A 39 0.41 -21.20 18.83
N MET A 40 1.14 -20.34 18.13
CA MET A 40 2.51 -20.62 17.70
C MET A 40 3.41 -20.96 18.90
N LEU A 41 3.35 -20.16 19.95
CA LEU A 41 4.10 -20.40 21.18
C LEU A 41 3.76 -21.76 21.80
N ARG A 42 2.48 -22.12 21.89
CA ARG A 42 2.03 -23.42 22.40
C ARG A 42 2.59 -24.58 21.58
N ILE A 43 2.56 -24.46 20.25
CA ILE A 43 3.12 -25.48 19.36
C ILE A 43 4.63 -25.60 19.53
N MET A 44 5.35 -24.49 19.59
CA MET A 44 6.80 -24.51 19.84
C MET A 44 7.14 -25.13 21.19
N GLN A 45 6.41 -24.79 22.27
CA GLN A 45 6.58 -25.39 23.60
C GLN A 45 6.30 -26.90 23.57
N TYR A 46 5.22 -27.31 22.89
CA TYR A 46 4.92 -28.73 22.71
C TYR A 46 6.06 -29.47 22.01
N LEU A 47 6.57 -28.93 20.90
CA LEU A 47 7.70 -29.53 20.18
C LEU A 47 8.96 -29.63 21.04
N MET A 48 9.29 -28.59 21.79
CA MET A 48 10.42 -28.57 22.71
C MET A 48 10.27 -29.59 23.87
N SER A 49 9.05 -29.93 24.26
CA SER A 49 8.78 -30.94 25.29
C SER A 49 8.94 -32.39 24.83
N GLN A 50 9.02 -32.62 23.50
CA GLN A 50 9.19 -33.95 22.95
C GLN A 50 10.59 -34.48 23.20
N LYS A 51 10.69 -35.77 23.55
CA LYS A 51 11.98 -36.45 23.75
C LYS A 51 12.59 -36.95 22.45
N LYS A 52 11.79 -37.08 21.41
CA LYS A 52 12.23 -37.56 20.07
C LYS A 52 11.29 -37.01 19.02
N ILE A 53 11.85 -36.52 17.94
CA ILE A 53 11.11 -36.15 16.72
C ILE A 53 11.20 -37.30 15.75
N GLY A 54 10.03 -37.87 15.41
CA GLY A 54 9.90 -38.95 14.43
C GLY A 54 9.82 -38.42 13.01
N SER A 55 9.06 -39.13 12.15
CA SER A 55 8.73 -38.67 10.81
C SER A 55 7.67 -37.59 10.83
N ALA A 56 7.43 -36.92 9.68
CA ALA A 56 6.40 -35.91 9.55
C ALA A 56 5.00 -36.48 9.87
N GLU A 57 4.71 -37.72 9.43
CA GLU A 57 3.42 -38.40 9.64
C GLU A 57 3.18 -38.75 11.12
N GLU A 58 4.25 -39.07 11.88
CA GLU A 58 4.13 -39.30 13.31
C GLU A 58 3.84 -37.98 14.04
N LEU A 59 4.50 -36.91 13.61
CA LEU A 59 4.37 -35.62 14.27
C LEU A 59 3.00 -34.97 13.95
N GLU A 60 2.50 -35.12 12.71
CA GLU A 60 1.17 -34.69 12.31
C GLU A 60 0.10 -35.21 13.29
N LYS A 61 0.15 -36.51 13.61
CA LYS A 61 -0.82 -37.17 14.52
C LYS A 61 -0.68 -36.76 15.99
N ARG A 62 0.46 -36.16 16.36
CA ARG A 62 0.78 -35.82 17.76
C ARG A 62 0.63 -34.32 18.04
N ILE A 63 0.75 -33.45 17.02
CA ILE A 63 0.60 -32.03 17.20
C ILE A 63 -0.81 -31.73 17.70
N PRO A 64 -0.97 -31.09 18.87
CA PRO A 64 -2.29 -30.79 19.43
C PRO A 64 -2.90 -29.54 18.76
N TYR A 65 -3.13 -29.64 17.46
CA TYR A 65 -3.74 -28.58 16.67
C TYR A 65 -4.73 -29.15 15.65
N VAL A 66 -5.78 -28.40 15.33
CA VAL A 66 -6.93 -28.89 14.58
C VAL A 66 -6.61 -29.04 13.09
N GLU A 67 -5.91 -28.07 12.51
CA GLU A 67 -5.64 -28.03 11.08
C GLU A 67 -4.14 -28.22 10.82
N VAL A 68 -3.77 -29.47 10.56
CA VAL A 68 -2.41 -29.90 10.21
C VAL A 68 -2.48 -30.67 8.90
N GLU A 69 -1.65 -30.34 7.95
CA GLU A 69 -1.57 -30.97 6.63
C GLU A 69 -0.12 -31.28 6.28
N LEU A 70 0.12 -32.41 5.61
CA LEU A 70 1.43 -32.72 5.03
C LEU A 70 1.45 -32.35 3.55
N SER A 71 2.56 -31.77 3.11
CA SER A 71 2.76 -31.44 1.70
C SER A 71 4.18 -31.75 1.24
N HIS A 72 4.28 -32.33 0.04
CA HIS A 72 5.53 -32.61 -0.67
C HIS A 72 5.78 -31.63 -1.82
N GLU A 73 4.74 -30.89 -2.22
CA GLU A 73 4.78 -30.01 -3.39
C GLU A 73 5.29 -28.61 -3.03
N PRO A 74 6.47 -28.19 -3.54
CA PRO A 74 7.02 -26.89 -3.19
C PRO A 74 6.11 -25.72 -3.52
N GLU A 75 5.38 -25.76 -4.63
CA GLU A 75 4.45 -24.69 -5.04
C GLU A 75 3.26 -24.58 -4.08
N LYS A 76 2.71 -25.73 -3.65
CA LYS A 76 1.64 -25.77 -2.65
C LYS A 76 2.10 -25.20 -1.32
N ILE A 77 3.34 -25.54 -0.89
CA ILE A 77 3.91 -25.05 0.36
C ILE A 77 4.11 -23.52 0.28
N ILE A 78 4.66 -23.00 -0.84
CA ILE A 78 4.83 -21.56 -1.04
C ILE A 78 3.49 -20.84 -0.97
N HIS A 79 2.49 -21.34 -1.70
CA HIS A 79 1.16 -20.75 -1.70
C HIS A 79 0.50 -20.80 -0.31
N ALA A 80 0.68 -21.87 0.45
CA ALA A 80 0.19 -22.02 1.81
C ALA A 80 0.81 -20.96 2.73
N VAL A 81 2.14 -20.79 2.69
CA VAL A 81 2.85 -19.77 3.49
C VAL A 81 2.39 -18.37 3.10
N LEU A 82 2.33 -18.06 1.81
CA LEU A 82 1.85 -16.75 1.32
C LEU A 82 0.37 -16.50 1.64
N SER A 83 -0.39 -17.56 1.91
CA SER A 83 -1.77 -17.47 2.41
C SER A 83 -1.84 -17.35 3.94
N GLY A 84 -0.71 -17.35 4.65
CA GLY A 84 -0.61 -17.16 6.10
C GLY A 84 -0.53 -18.45 6.91
N GLN A 85 -0.42 -19.62 6.29
CA GLN A 85 -0.11 -20.87 7.01
C GLN A 85 1.36 -20.88 7.43
N THR A 86 1.66 -21.63 8.46
CA THR A 86 3.05 -21.86 8.90
C THR A 86 3.55 -23.18 8.32
N ALA A 87 4.67 -23.15 7.59
CA ALA A 87 5.32 -24.35 7.12
C ALA A 87 6.48 -24.74 8.06
N VAL A 88 6.52 -25.99 8.47
CA VAL A 88 7.54 -26.54 9.36
C VAL A 88 8.33 -27.61 8.63
N PHE A 89 9.65 -27.46 8.63
CA PHE A 89 10.61 -28.40 8.07
C PHE A 89 11.54 -28.90 9.16
N ALA A 90 11.96 -30.15 9.04
CA ALA A 90 13.03 -30.73 9.85
C ALA A 90 13.85 -31.71 9.00
N GLU A 91 15.10 -31.95 9.36
CA GLU A 91 15.95 -32.94 8.67
C GLU A 91 15.32 -34.34 8.63
N SER A 92 14.56 -34.70 9.69
CA SER A 92 13.89 -36.00 9.80
C SER A 92 12.67 -36.14 8.89
N PHE A 93 12.19 -35.08 8.27
CA PHE A 93 10.99 -35.10 7.42
C PHE A 93 11.34 -35.38 5.94
N GLY A 94 12.62 -35.32 5.56
CA GLY A 94 13.02 -35.42 4.15
C GLY A 94 12.46 -34.26 3.34
N ASP A 95 11.70 -34.57 2.28
CA ASP A 95 11.09 -33.58 1.37
C ASP A 95 9.68 -33.17 1.78
N VAL A 96 9.24 -33.54 2.99
CA VAL A 96 7.89 -33.24 3.49
C VAL A 96 7.90 -31.98 4.35
N ALA A 97 6.93 -31.11 4.16
CA ALA A 97 6.64 -30.03 5.08
C ALA A 97 5.34 -30.30 5.85
N ILE A 98 5.30 -29.91 7.12
CA ILE A 98 4.07 -29.86 7.90
C ILE A 98 3.51 -28.44 7.78
N LEU A 99 2.29 -28.33 7.29
CA LEU A 99 1.55 -27.07 7.20
C LEU A 99 0.60 -26.96 8.38
N LEU A 100 0.71 -25.86 9.12
CA LEU A 100 -0.11 -25.54 10.27
C LEU A 100 -0.97 -24.31 9.95
N ASP A 101 -2.28 -24.43 10.04
CA ASP A 101 -3.17 -23.30 9.79
C ASP A 101 -3.37 -22.44 11.05
N LEU A 102 -2.36 -21.67 11.40
CA LEU A 102 -2.37 -20.74 12.54
C LEU A 102 -2.87 -19.34 12.15
N ARG A 103 -3.52 -19.21 10.99
CA ARG A 103 -3.88 -17.90 10.43
C ARG A 103 -4.78 -17.10 11.34
N THR A 104 -4.41 -15.86 11.51
CA THR A 104 -5.30 -14.79 11.94
C THR A 104 -5.06 -13.61 11.02
N TYR A 105 -6.10 -13.15 10.35
CA TYR A 105 -5.95 -11.92 9.59
C TYR A 105 -6.24 -10.75 10.51
N PRO A 106 -5.43 -9.68 10.44
CA PRO A 106 -5.75 -8.46 11.16
C PRO A 106 -7.16 -8.03 10.74
N ALA A 107 -8.08 -8.07 11.67
CA ALA A 107 -9.43 -7.59 11.49
C ALA A 107 -9.57 -6.32 12.33
N ARG A 108 -9.69 -5.18 11.69
CA ARG A 108 -10.14 -3.95 12.34
C ARG A 108 -11.62 -4.10 12.70
N PRO A 109 -12.09 -3.63 13.86
CA PRO A 109 -13.51 -3.32 13.98
C PRO A 109 -13.85 -2.38 12.83
N THR A 110 -14.87 -2.75 12.07
CA THR A 110 -15.24 -2.16 10.77
C THR A 110 -15.48 -0.65 10.86
N GLN A 111 -14.44 0.13 10.64
CA GLN A 111 -14.55 1.57 10.36
C GLN A 111 -14.11 1.80 8.91
N GLU A 112 -14.98 2.46 8.17
CA GLU A 112 -14.68 2.87 6.81
C GLU A 112 -13.65 4.02 6.83
N PRO A 113 -12.66 4.06 5.90
CA PRO A 113 -11.75 5.17 5.78
C PRO A 113 -12.48 6.50 5.64
N GLU A 114 -11.96 7.56 6.23
CA GLU A 114 -12.63 8.87 6.16
C GLU A 114 -12.36 9.59 4.85
N SER A 115 -11.16 9.44 4.29
CA SER A 115 -10.71 10.18 3.12
C SER A 115 -11.05 9.53 1.78
N ASP A 116 -11.25 8.22 1.72
CA ASP A 116 -11.45 7.47 0.45
C ASP A 116 -12.72 6.60 0.53
N ARG A 117 -13.85 7.21 0.91
CA ARG A 117 -15.13 6.49 0.99
C ARG A 117 -15.61 6.10 -0.40
N VAL A 118 -16.02 4.85 -0.57
CA VAL A 118 -16.58 4.33 -1.81
C VAL A 118 -17.97 3.76 -1.58
N MET A 119 -18.83 3.89 -2.59
CA MET A 119 -20.18 3.33 -2.55
C MET A 119 -20.17 1.80 -2.62
N GLN A 120 -19.21 1.22 -3.33
CA GLN A 120 -19.07 -0.23 -3.52
C GLN A 120 -17.58 -0.62 -3.40
N GLY A 121 -17.30 -1.78 -2.81
CA GLY A 121 -15.93 -2.30 -2.68
C GLY A 121 -15.53 -2.70 -1.27
N ALA A 122 -14.24 -2.92 -1.07
CA ALA A 122 -13.69 -3.27 0.23
C ALA A 122 -13.79 -2.07 1.18
N ARG A 123 -14.18 -2.34 2.43
CA ARG A 123 -14.32 -1.30 3.47
C ARG A 123 -13.20 -1.31 4.50
N ASP A 124 -12.17 -2.12 4.28
CA ASP A 124 -10.99 -2.13 5.12
C ASP A 124 -10.05 -0.98 4.75
N GLY A 125 -9.52 -0.33 5.74
CA GLY A 125 -8.55 0.77 5.60
C GLY A 125 -7.26 0.43 6.31
N PHE A 126 -6.18 1.16 5.96
CA PHE A 126 -4.95 1.14 6.72
C PHE A 126 -5.17 1.69 8.14
N VAL A 127 -4.31 1.25 9.04
CA VAL A 127 -4.31 1.65 10.45
C VAL A 127 -2.95 2.26 10.82
N GLU A 128 -2.79 2.72 12.05
CA GLU A 128 -1.53 3.31 12.52
C GLU A 128 -0.40 2.29 12.70
N THR A 129 -0.72 0.99 12.75
CA THR A 129 0.26 -0.08 12.99
C THR A 129 0.83 -0.62 11.68
N LEU A 130 2.13 -0.47 11.49
CA LEU A 130 2.85 -0.84 10.28
C LEU A 130 2.67 -2.32 9.89
N VAL A 131 2.83 -3.25 10.84
CA VAL A 131 2.70 -4.70 10.61
C VAL A 131 1.29 -5.08 10.12
N VAL A 132 0.26 -4.43 10.64
CA VAL A 132 -1.13 -4.64 10.18
C VAL A 132 -1.27 -4.18 8.73
N ASN A 133 -0.71 -3.03 8.38
CA ASN A 133 -0.80 -2.46 7.04
C ASN A 133 -0.09 -3.33 5.99
N THR A 134 1.10 -3.82 6.32
CA THR A 134 1.83 -4.74 5.43
C THR A 134 1.11 -6.07 5.29
N ALA A 135 0.52 -6.60 6.36
CA ALA A 135 -0.30 -7.81 6.32
C ALA A 135 -1.54 -7.63 5.42
N LEU A 136 -2.21 -6.47 5.45
CA LEU A 136 -3.35 -6.17 4.58
C LEU A 136 -2.98 -6.20 3.09
N ILE A 137 -1.80 -5.70 2.72
CA ILE A 137 -1.26 -5.78 1.35
C ILE A 137 -0.91 -7.22 1.01
N ARG A 138 -0.17 -7.92 1.88
CA ARG A 138 0.25 -9.32 1.66
C ARG A 138 -0.95 -10.27 1.48
N ARG A 139 -2.03 -10.02 2.20
CA ARG A 139 -3.27 -10.80 2.06
C ARG A 139 -3.87 -10.74 0.65
N ARG A 140 -3.70 -9.59 -0.04
CA ARG A 140 -4.20 -9.36 -1.40
C ARG A 140 -3.23 -9.86 -2.47
N ILE A 141 -1.93 -9.69 -2.23
CA ILE A 141 -0.88 -10.06 -3.18
C ILE A 141 -0.11 -11.26 -2.61
N ARG A 142 -0.52 -12.48 -2.99
CA ARG A 142 0.11 -13.74 -2.58
C ARG A 142 1.19 -14.16 -3.58
N ASP A 143 2.07 -13.21 -3.92
CA ASP A 143 3.17 -13.41 -4.86
C ASP A 143 4.51 -13.31 -4.11
N PRO A 144 5.43 -14.28 -4.26
CA PRO A 144 6.75 -14.21 -3.63
C PRO A 144 7.60 -13.06 -4.17
N ARG A 145 7.24 -12.44 -5.31
CA ARG A 145 7.91 -11.26 -5.86
C ARG A 145 7.56 -9.97 -5.13
N LEU A 146 6.47 -9.95 -4.36
CA LEU A 146 6.17 -8.82 -3.49
C LEU A 146 7.24 -8.73 -2.42
N THR A 147 8.00 -7.66 -2.46
CA THR A 147 9.12 -7.38 -1.56
C THR A 147 8.76 -6.20 -0.69
N MET A 148 8.98 -6.32 0.60
CA MET A 148 8.75 -5.31 1.61
C MET A 148 10.04 -5.05 2.37
N GLU A 149 10.68 -3.91 2.14
CA GLU A 149 11.95 -3.56 2.79
C GLU A 149 11.73 -2.59 3.93
N HIS A 150 12.23 -2.94 5.09
CA HIS A 150 12.10 -2.15 6.31
C HIS A 150 13.28 -1.18 6.48
N PHE A 151 12.95 0.06 6.86
CA PHE A 151 13.90 1.13 7.18
C PHE A 151 13.49 1.77 8.50
N SER A 152 14.45 2.06 9.36
CA SER A 152 14.20 2.85 10.57
C SER A 152 14.78 4.25 10.40
N LEU A 153 13.94 5.27 10.50
CA LEU A 153 14.25 6.67 10.23
C LEU A 153 14.07 7.54 11.47
N GLY A 154 14.85 8.60 11.52
CA GLY A 154 14.79 9.56 12.63
C GLY A 154 15.73 9.21 13.77
N GLY A 155 16.68 10.11 14.07
CA GLY A 155 17.67 9.89 15.11
C GLY A 155 17.09 9.73 16.52
N SER A 156 15.98 10.38 16.81
CA SER A 156 15.33 10.35 18.13
C SER A 156 13.97 9.64 18.11
N SER A 157 13.27 9.62 16.97
CA SER A 157 11.95 8.99 16.86
C SER A 157 12.01 7.50 16.53
N GLY A 158 13.07 7.06 15.79
CA GLY A 158 13.19 5.66 15.37
C GLY A 158 11.95 5.16 14.63
N THR A 159 11.36 6.00 13.76
CA THR A 159 10.11 5.67 13.08
C THR A 159 10.36 4.63 12.00
N ASP A 160 9.59 3.57 12.01
CA ASP A 160 9.70 2.49 11.05
C ASP A 160 8.97 2.84 9.74
N VAL A 161 9.62 2.58 8.63
CA VAL A 161 9.10 2.82 7.28
C VAL A 161 9.33 1.59 6.43
N VAL A 162 8.33 1.19 5.67
CA VAL A 162 8.42 0.06 4.75
C VAL A 162 8.21 0.52 3.32
N VAL A 163 9.09 0.07 2.44
CA VAL A 163 8.99 0.22 0.99
C VAL A 163 8.50 -1.08 0.39
N CYS A 164 7.31 -1.06 -0.19
CA CYS A 164 6.68 -2.19 -0.85
C CYS A 164 6.77 -2.04 -2.36
N TYR A 165 7.15 -3.10 -3.06
CA TYR A 165 7.17 -3.15 -4.53
C TYR A 165 7.11 -4.60 -5.01
N VAL A 166 6.63 -4.81 -6.23
CA VAL A 166 6.64 -6.13 -6.88
C VAL A 166 7.87 -6.21 -7.77
N LYS A 167 8.81 -7.10 -7.46
CA LYS A 167 10.03 -7.30 -8.21
C LYS A 167 9.69 -7.78 -9.64
N ASP A 168 10.45 -7.33 -10.61
CA ASP A 168 10.25 -7.58 -12.05
C ASP A 168 9.02 -6.90 -12.68
N VAL A 169 8.23 -6.15 -11.89
CA VAL A 169 7.12 -5.32 -12.36
C VAL A 169 7.45 -3.84 -12.14
N ALA A 170 7.88 -3.51 -10.93
CA ALA A 170 8.28 -2.15 -10.60
C ALA A 170 9.58 -1.75 -11.32
N ASP A 171 9.67 -0.50 -11.76
CA ASP A 171 10.89 0.04 -12.33
C ASP A 171 12.02 0.09 -11.29
N SER A 172 13.10 -0.60 -11.59
CA SER A 172 14.25 -0.71 -10.68
C SER A 172 14.90 0.63 -10.37
N GLN A 173 14.90 1.57 -11.32
CA GLN A 173 15.47 2.91 -11.11
C GLN A 173 14.65 3.70 -10.09
N THR A 174 13.33 3.63 -10.19
CA THR A 174 12.39 4.26 -9.24
C THR A 174 12.54 3.66 -7.84
N VAL A 175 12.60 2.32 -7.74
CA VAL A 175 12.82 1.62 -6.46
C VAL A 175 14.12 2.06 -5.81
N ASP A 176 15.24 2.06 -6.56
CA ASP A 176 16.54 2.43 -6.04
C ASP A 176 16.62 3.93 -5.67
N GLU A 177 15.94 4.79 -6.42
CA GLU A 177 15.84 6.22 -6.08
C GLU A 177 15.09 6.44 -4.77
N VAL A 178 13.95 5.77 -4.58
CA VAL A 178 13.17 5.85 -3.34
C VAL A 178 13.99 5.35 -2.16
N LYS A 179 14.62 4.19 -2.27
CA LYS A 179 15.48 3.62 -1.22
C LYS A 179 16.65 4.56 -0.88
N ARG A 180 17.33 5.07 -1.90
CA ARG A 180 18.44 6.01 -1.72
C ARG A 180 17.98 7.28 -1.00
N LYS A 181 16.83 7.83 -1.40
CA LYS A 181 16.27 9.01 -0.72
C LYS A 181 15.96 8.70 0.73
N ILE A 182 15.27 7.60 1.01
CA ILE A 182 14.95 7.17 2.37
C ILE A 182 16.23 7.00 3.20
N SER A 183 17.23 6.30 2.70
CA SER A 183 18.48 6.04 3.43
C SER A 183 19.33 7.30 3.66
N THR A 184 19.21 8.30 2.78
CA THR A 184 19.97 9.56 2.88
C THR A 184 19.31 10.58 3.82
N VAL A 185 17.99 10.49 3.96
CA VAL A 185 17.21 11.36 4.82
C VAL A 185 17.49 11.04 6.29
N ARG A 186 17.96 12.02 7.04
CA ARG A 186 18.16 11.93 8.50
C ARG A 186 17.37 13.04 9.19
N PRO A 187 16.04 12.97 9.23
CA PRO A 187 15.25 13.92 9.98
C PRO A 187 15.55 13.73 11.48
N ARG A 188 15.55 14.81 12.25
CA ARG A 188 15.69 14.70 13.71
C ARG A 188 14.52 13.94 14.34
N SER A 189 13.33 14.09 13.76
CA SER A 189 12.12 13.35 14.12
C SER A 189 11.11 13.36 12.96
N LEU A 190 10.34 12.28 12.80
CA LEU A 190 9.20 12.19 11.88
C LEU A 190 7.91 12.34 12.70
N THR A 191 7.63 13.55 13.18
CA THR A 191 6.52 13.82 14.10
C THR A 191 5.14 13.77 13.42
N LEU A 192 5.08 14.05 12.13
CA LEU A 192 3.84 14.06 11.34
C LEU A 192 3.70 12.81 10.44
N GLY A 193 4.40 11.71 10.78
CA GLY A 193 4.32 10.47 10.04
C GLY A 193 4.63 10.63 8.55
N TYR A 194 3.72 10.19 7.68
CA TYR A 194 3.91 10.20 6.23
C TYR A 194 4.14 11.61 5.65
N GLN A 195 3.53 12.66 6.21
CA GLN A 195 3.69 14.03 5.69
C GLN A 195 5.14 14.52 5.83
N SER A 196 5.74 14.31 6.99
CA SER A 196 7.16 14.67 7.20
C SER A 196 8.09 13.86 6.29
N LEU A 197 7.76 12.60 6.05
CA LEU A 197 8.49 11.76 5.11
C LEU A 197 8.31 12.24 3.67
N ALA A 198 7.09 12.58 3.27
CA ALA A 198 6.76 13.11 1.95
C ALA A 198 7.55 14.37 1.60
N GLU A 199 7.61 15.33 2.52
CA GLU A 199 8.37 16.57 2.36
C GLU A 199 9.87 16.31 2.21
N THR A 200 10.40 15.31 2.90
CA THR A 200 11.82 14.97 2.83
C THR A 200 12.19 14.15 1.60
N LEU A 201 11.30 13.31 1.12
CA LEU A 201 11.49 12.51 -0.11
C LEU A 201 11.42 13.39 -1.36
N ILE A 202 10.58 14.43 -1.34
CA ILE A 202 10.32 15.27 -2.50
C ILE A 202 10.73 16.69 -2.22
N ARG A 203 11.86 17.09 -2.78
CA ARG A 203 12.20 18.51 -2.91
C ARG A 203 11.28 19.12 -3.97
N SER A 204 10.10 19.62 -3.58
CA SER A 204 9.28 20.41 -4.47
C SER A 204 9.88 21.83 -4.60
N GLY A 205 10.12 22.26 -5.85
CA GLY A 205 10.39 23.67 -6.08
C GLY A 205 9.15 24.49 -5.69
N TRP A 206 9.33 25.62 -5.03
CA TRP A 206 8.25 26.52 -4.58
C TRP A 206 7.27 26.94 -5.70
N TYR A 207 7.70 26.80 -6.96
CA TYR A 207 6.94 27.17 -8.16
C TYR A 207 6.06 26.03 -8.71
N ASN A 208 6.17 24.81 -8.18
CA ASN A 208 5.37 23.66 -8.63
C ASN A 208 4.19 23.42 -7.69
N PRO A 209 2.96 23.81 -8.07
CA PRO A 209 1.79 23.64 -7.23
C PRO A 209 1.26 22.19 -7.19
N PHE A 210 1.77 21.31 -8.08
CA PHE A 210 1.26 19.95 -8.18
C PHE A 210 1.88 19.06 -7.11
N PRO A 211 1.07 18.30 -6.37
CA PRO A 211 1.58 17.30 -5.45
C PRO A 211 2.30 16.19 -6.24
N LYS A 212 3.41 15.71 -5.70
CA LYS A 212 4.24 14.67 -6.35
C LYS A 212 4.05 13.30 -5.73
N ILE A 213 3.19 13.18 -4.75
CA ILE A 213 2.85 11.95 -4.04
C ILE A 213 1.34 11.84 -3.96
N ARG A 214 0.81 10.76 -4.43
CA ARG A 214 -0.56 10.35 -4.15
C ARG A 214 -0.56 9.53 -2.87
N THR A 215 -1.56 9.74 -2.01
CA THR A 215 -1.74 8.97 -0.79
C THR A 215 -3.07 8.22 -0.86
N THR A 216 -3.11 7.06 -0.20
CA THR A 216 -4.34 6.30 -0.06
C THR A 216 -4.42 5.68 1.33
N GLU A 217 -5.62 5.62 1.89
CA GLU A 217 -5.93 4.87 3.10
C GLU A 217 -6.44 3.45 2.80
N ARG A 218 -6.52 3.10 1.51
CA ARG A 218 -7.14 1.86 1.04
C ARG A 218 -6.10 0.82 0.63
N PRO A 219 -6.09 -0.35 1.31
CA PRO A 219 -5.18 -1.43 0.94
C PRO A 219 -5.49 -2.06 -0.43
N ASP A 220 -6.74 -2.00 -0.91
CA ASP A 220 -7.10 -2.49 -2.24
C ASP A 220 -6.51 -1.61 -3.35
N THR A 221 -6.64 -0.28 -3.23
CA THR A 221 -6.02 0.68 -4.16
C THR A 221 -4.49 0.52 -4.15
N ALA A 222 -3.86 0.48 -2.96
CA ALA A 222 -2.42 0.28 -2.85
C ALA A 222 -1.97 -1.04 -3.49
N SER A 223 -2.74 -2.12 -3.33
CA SER A 223 -2.41 -3.42 -3.93
C SER A 223 -2.56 -3.41 -5.46
N ALA A 224 -3.57 -2.72 -6.01
CA ALA A 224 -3.72 -2.54 -7.45
C ALA A 224 -2.52 -1.79 -8.05
N GLU A 225 -2.14 -0.68 -7.45
CA GLU A 225 -0.99 0.12 -7.87
C GLU A 225 0.34 -0.67 -7.82
N LEU A 226 0.54 -1.50 -6.79
CA LEU A 226 1.72 -2.38 -6.72
C LEU A 226 1.78 -3.37 -7.88
N LEU A 227 0.64 -3.93 -8.29
CA LEU A 227 0.56 -4.85 -9.43
C LEU A 227 0.78 -4.16 -10.78
N GLU A 228 0.53 -2.85 -10.86
CA GLU A 228 0.82 -2.01 -12.01
C GLU A 228 2.28 -1.50 -12.06
N GLY A 229 3.06 -1.76 -11.00
CA GLY A 229 4.48 -1.43 -10.93
C GLY A 229 4.82 -0.19 -10.11
N SER A 230 3.85 0.41 -9.44
CA SER A 230 4.09 1.49 -8.49
C SER A 230 4.84 1.00 -7.25
N VAL A 231 5.53 1.90 -6.57
CA VAL A 231 6.22 1.69 -5.29
C VAL A 231 5.37 2.31 -4.19
N ILE A 232 5.05 1.52 -3.17
CA ILE A 232 4.29 2.00 -2.01
C ILE A 232 5.20 2.19 -0.82
N VAL A 233 5.07 3.33 -0.16
CA VAL A 233 5.81 3.63 1.07
C VAL A 233 4.83 3.81 2.22
N ILE A 234 4.98 3.01 3.27
CA ILE A 234 4.14 3.02 4.47
C ILE A 234 5.01 3.47 5.64
N CYS A 235 4.49 4.40 6.42
CA CYS A 235 5.14 4.89 7.63
C CYS A 235 4.36 4.42 8.86
N ASP A 236 5.06 3.96 9.88
CA ASP A 236 4.44 3.62 11.16
C ASP A 236 3.74 4.85 11.76
N THR A 237 2.73 4.63 12.59
CA THR A 237 1.88 5.67 13.19
C THR A 237 1.05 6.49 12.18
N SER A 238 0.92 6.01 10.94
CA SER A 238 0.13 6.69 9.90
C SER A 238 -0.79 5.72 9.17
N PRO A 239 -2.09 6.03 9.04
CA PRO A 239 -3.05 5.20 8.32
C PRO A 239 -3.00 5.42 6.80
N GLN A 240 -1.99 6.12 6.29
CA GLN A 240 -1.88 6.45 4.88
C GLN A 240 -0.61 5.85 4.25
N ALA A 241 -0.78 5.30 3.06
CA ALA A 241 0.30 4.82 2.21
C ALA A 241 0.57 5.80 1.07
N MET A 242 1.85 6.04 0.77
CA MET A 242 2.29 6.90 -0.33
C MET A 242 2.54 6.05 -1.57
N ILE A 243 2.02 6.49 -2.71
CA ILE A 243 2.16 5.86 -4.03
C ILE A 243 3.18 6.67 -4.84
N LEU A 244 4.16 5.99 -5.43
CA LEU A 244 5.24 6.57 -6.22
C LEU A 244 5.55 5.69 -7.46
N PRO A 245 5.88 6.25 -8.63
CA PRO A 245 5.78 7.67 -8.98
C PRO A 245 4.32 8.08 -9.17
N THR A 246 4.01 9.36 -9.13
CA THR A 246 2.67 9.89 -9.36
C THR A 246 2.66 10.86 -10.52
N SER A 247 1.72 10.67 -11.43
CA SER A 247 1.44 11.57 -12.55
C SER A 247 0.30 12.54 -12.22
N ILE A 248 0.16 13.59 -13.01
CA ILE A 248 -0.96 14.52 -12.85
C ILE A 248 -2.30 13.83 -13.15
N PHE A 249 -2.31 12.81 -14.00
CA PHE A 249 -3.51 12.07 -14.39
C PHE A 249 -4.04 11.18 -13.27
N ASP A 250 -3.17 10.71 -12.37
CA ASP A 250 -3.55 9.88 -11.23
C ASP A 250 -4.42 10.63 -10.22
N TYR A 251 -4.36 11.97 -10.23
CA TYR A 251 -5.27 12.82 -9.44
C TYR A 251 -6.67 12.96 -10.04
N LEU A 252 -6.83 12.60 -11.31
CA LEU A 252 -8.12 12.62 -11.99
C LEU A 252 -8.86 11.28 -11.85
N GLU A 253 -8.18 10.27 -11.31
CA GLU A 253 -8.77 8.96 -11.05
C GLU A 253 -9.34 8.90 -9.63
N GLU A 254 -10.59 8.49 -9.53
CA GLU A 254 -11.24 8.17 -8.27
C GLU A 254 -11.39 6.66 -8.12
N THR A 255 -11.32 6.20 -6.88
CA THR A 255 -11.45 4.77 -6.56
C THR A 255 -12.81 4.21 -7.00
N ASP A 256 -13.86 5.06 -6.99
CA ASP A 256 -15.20 4.68 -7.44
C ASP A 256 -15.26 4.38 -8.95
N ASP A 257 -14.39 4.98 -9.77
CA ASP A 257 -14.35 4.73 -11.22
C ASP A 257 -14.11 3.25 -11.54
N PHE A 258 -13.38 2.53 -10.68
CA PHE A 258 -13.12 1.09 -10.83
C PHE A 258 -14.30 0.21 -10.38
N CYS A 259 -15.21 0.76 -9.58
CA CYS A 259 -16.38 0.05 -9.10
C CYS A 259 -17.56 0.11 -10.08
N PHE A 260 -17.53 1.02 -11.05
CA PHE A 260 -18.54 1.16 -12.10
C PHE A 260 -18.25 0.23 -13.30
N PRO A 261 -19.28 -0.07 -14.12
CA PRO A 261 -19.06 -0.73 -15.41
C PRO A 261 -18.03 0.03 -16.25
N PRO A 262 -17.18 -0.66 -17.04
CA PRO A 262 -16.05 -0.04 -17.74
C PRO A 262 -16.42 1.16 -18.61
N LEU A 263 -17.59 1.13 -19.24
CA LEU A 263 -18.10 2.25 -20.06
C LEU A 263 -18.37 3.48 -19.19
N THR A 264 -19.01 3.30 -18.04
CA THR A 264 -19.37 4.39 -17.13
C THR A 264 -18.12 5.00 -16.50
N GLY A 265 -17.20 4.19 -15.99
CA GLY A 265 -15.93 4.66 -15.44
C GLY A 265 -15.09 5.44 -16.47
N THR A 266 -14.98 4.95 -17.71
CA THR A 266 -14.30 5.66 -18.79
C THR A 266 -14.97 6.99 -19.11
N TYR A 267 -16.30 7.02 -19.16
CA TYR A 267 -17.04 8.25 -19.40
C TYR A 267 -16.80 9.29 -18.31
N LEU A 268 -16.84 8.89 -17.03
CA LEU A 268 -16.59 9.79 -15.90
C LEU A 268 -15.18 10.37 -15.94
N ARG A 269 -14.15 9.55 -16.25
CA ARG A 269 -12.77 10.02 -16.42
C ARG A 269 -12.63 11.03 -17.55
N LEU A 270 -13.26 10.76 -18.71
CA LEU A 270 -13.26 11.69 -19.84
C LEU A 270 -13.93 13.02 -19.50
N VAL A 271 -15.09 12.98 -18.82
CA VAL A 271 -15.80 14.20 -18.40
C VAL A 271 -14.94 14.99 -17.41
N ARG A 272 -14.34 14.34 -16.40
CA ARG A 272 -13.47 15.00 -15.42
C ARG A 272 -12.25 15.65 -16.08
N THR A 273 -11.60 14.93 -17.00
CA THR A 273 -10.48 15.45 -17.80
C THR A 273 -10.91 16.65 -18.66
N ALA A 274 -12.06 16.55 -19.31
CA ALA A 274 -12.61 17.63 -20.14
C ALA A 274 -12.93 18.87 -19.28
N ILE A 275 -13.53 18.70 -18.10
CA ILE A 275 -13.81 19.80 -17.17
C ILE A 275 -12.52 20.49 -16.75
N LEU A 276 -11.48 19.73 -16.39
CA LEU A 276 -10.16 20.29 -16.02
C LEU A 276 -9.57 21.11 -17.16
N LEU A 277 -9.52 20.56 -18.38
CA LEU A 277 -9.00 21.27 -19.55
C LEU A 277 -9.81 22.52 -19.85
N LEU A 278 -11.14 22.42 -19.81
CA LEU A 278 -12.03 23.55 -20.03
C LEU A 278 -11.84 24.64 -18.96
N SER A 279 -11.66 24.28 -17.69
CA SER A 279 -11.44 25.25 -16.61
C SER A 279 -10.16 26.06 -16.83
N VAL A 280 -9.08 25.39 -17.28
CA VAL A 280 -7.81 26.04 -17.60
C VAL A 280 -7.92 26.98 -18.81
N ILE A 281 -8.74 26.63 -19.81
CA ILE A 281 -8.91 27.41 -21.04
C ILE A 281 -9.96 28.50 -20.88
N ILE A 282 -11.12 28.18 -20.31
CA ILE A 282 -12.27 29.09 -20.19
C ILE A 282 -11.93 30.25 -19.26
N THR A 283 -11.25 30.02 -18.16
CA THR A 283 -10.93 31.07 -17.19
C THR A 283 -10.08 32.22 -17.80
N PRO A 284 -8.96 31.95 -18.51
CA PRO A 284 -8.23 33.00 -19.20
C PRO A 284 -9.00 33.65 -20.36
N LEU A 285 -9.79 32.85 -21.11
CA LEU A 285 -10.59 33.36 -22.18
C LEU A 285 -11.68 34.31 -21.67
N TRP A 286 -12.33 33.97 -20.58
CA TRP A 286 -13.30 34.83 -19.91
C TRP A 286 -12.64 36.12 -19.41
N TYR A 287 -11.47 36.05 -18.80
CA TYR A 287 -10.69 37.23 -18.42
C TYR A 287 -10.38 38.12 -19.63
N LEU A 288 -9.88 37.53 -20.74
CA LEU A 288 -9.64 38.25 -21.98
C LEU A 288 -10.92 38.88 -22.54
N SER A 289 -12.07 38.23 -22.41
CA SER A 289 -13.33 38.75 -22.89
C SER A 289 -13.77 40.00 -22.09
N ILE A 290 -13.48 40.05 -20.81
CA ILE A 290 -13.70 41.23 -19.97
C ILE A 290 -12.76 42.38 -20.37
N GLU A 291 -11.49 42.12 -20.50
CA GLU A 291 -10.44 43.10 -20.83
C GLU A 291 -10.66 43.70 -22.22
N TYR A 292 -11.12 42.89 -23.19
CA TYR A 292 -11.40 43.34 -24.55
C TYR A 292 -12.89 43.40 -24.89
N SER A 293 -13.73 43.71 -23.89
CA SER A 293 -15.19 43.77 -24.04
C SER A 293 -15.66 44.65 -25.20
N ALA A 294 -14.96 45.76 -25.46
CA ALA A 294 -15.25 46.65 -26.59
C ALA A 294 -15.02 46.05 -28.01
N ARG A 295 -14.34 44.91 -28.12
CA ARG A 295 -14.07 44.21 -29.38
C ARG A 295 -14.83 42.91 -29.54
N LEU A 296 -15.63 42.53 -28.55
CA LEU A 296 -16.42 41.32 -28.60
C LEU A 296 -17.58 41.46 -29.56
N PRO A 297 -17.89 40.46 -30.39
CA PRO A 297 -19.12 40.45 -31.18
C PRO A 297 -20.34 40.40 -30.29
N GLU A 298 -21.42 41.05 -30.70
CA GLU A 298 -22.69 41.14 -29.94
C GLU A 298 -23.24 39.79 -29.49
N SER A 299 -22.97 38.70 -30.25
CA SER A 299 -23.37 37.35 -29.92
C SER A 299 -22.68 36.79 -28.66
N LEU A 300 -21.57 37.36 -28.22
CA LEU A 300 -20.82 36.97 -27.04
C LEU A 300 -20.90 38.01 -25.91
N ALA A 301 -21.62 39.10 -26.09
CA ALA A 301 -21.77 40.17 -25.10
C ALA A 301 -22.39 39.66 -23.78
N PHE A 302 -23.18 38.59 -23.79
CA PHE A 302 -23.76 37.99 -22.59
C PHE A 302 -22.72 37.37 -21.63
N LEU A 303 -21.49 37.15 -22.10
CA LEU A 303 -20.40 36.62 -21.27
C LEU A 303 -19.76 37.68 -20.37
N VAL A 304 -20.04 38.95 -20.65
CA VAL A 304 -19.51 40.08 -19.88
C VAL A 304 -20.60 40.58 -18.95
N PRO A 305 -20.47 40.47 -17.63
CA PRO A 305 -21.45 41.00 -16.68
C PRO A 305 -21.49 42.54 -16.76
N ASP A 306 -22.68 43.12 -16.70
CA ASP A 306 -22.88 44.57 -16.82
C ASP A 306 -22.24 45.38 -15.69
N ASP A 307 -21.92 44.77 -14.55
CA ASP A 307 -21.42 45.45 -13.34
C ASP A 307 -19.93 45.10 -13.00
N VAL A 308 -19.08 44.83 -13.97
CA VAL A 308 -17.68 44.47 -13.74
C VAL A 308 -16.84 45.59 -13.07
N GLY A 309 -17.37 46.83 -13.03
CA GLY A 309 -16.63 47.99 -12.51
C GLY A 309 -16.46 48.08 -10.99
N ALA A 310 -17.16 47.27 -10.19
CA ALA A 310 -17.22 47.43 -8.74
C ALA A 310 -16.35 46.44 -7.90
N LEU A 311 -15.91 45.34 -8.48
CA LEU A 311 -15.12 44.34 -7.75
C LEU A 311 -13.73 44.10 -8.38
N PRO A 312 -12.67 44.04 -7.59
CA PRO A 312 -11.37 43.67 -8.11
C PRO A 312 -11.45 42.30 -8.81
N ILE A 313 -10.94 42.21 -10.03
CA ILE A 313 -10.98 41.03 -10.91
C ILE A 313 -10.57 39.73 -10.18
N ILE A 314 -9.62 39.83 -9.24
CA ILE A 314 -9.17 38.72 -8.39
C ILE A 314 -10.29 38.14 -7.53
N LEU A 315 -11.20 38.99 -6.99
CA LEU A 315 -12.35 38.54 -6.18
C LEU A 315 -13.45 37.89 -7.02
N GLN A 316 -13.60 38.30 -8.26
CA GLN A 316 -14.54 37.68 -9.20
C GLN A 316 -14.05 36.30 -9.64
N LEU A 317 -12.75 36.10 -9.88
CA LEU A 317 -12.17 34.79 -10.18
C LEU A 317 -12.34 33.82 -9.00
N PHE A 318 -12.20 34.29 -7.76
CA PHE A 318 -12.42 33.49 -6.56
C PHE A 318 -13.89 33.09 -6.38
N SER A 319 -14.82 33.95 -6.67
CA SER A 319 -16.25 33.64 -6.54
C SER A 319 -16.75 32.61 -7.56
N TRP A 320 -16.20 32.59 -8.77
CA TRP A 320 -16.49 31.60 -9.80
C TRP A 320 -15.87 30.23 -9.52
N ASN A 321 -14.65 30.20 -9.02
CA ASN A 321 -14.03 28.92 -8.60
C ASN A 321 -14.80 28.26 -7.45
N TRP A 322 -15.43 29.03 -6.59
CA TRP A 322 -16.25 28.49 -5.49
C TRP A 322 -17.58 27.86 -6.00
N LEU A 323 -18.15 28.39 -7.08
CA LEU A 323 -19.35 27.86 -7.73
C LEU A 323 -19.11 26.58 -8.56
N LEU A 324 -17.85 26.34 -8.99
CA LEU A 324 -17.47 25.13 -9.74
C LEU A 324 -16.95 24.01 -8.81
N SER A 325 -16.70 24.30 -7.52
CA SER A 325 -16.25 23.34 -6.52
C SER A 325 -17.36 22.87 -5.55
N ALA A 326 -18.58 23.37 -5.69
CA ALA A 326 -19.77 22.94 -4.97
C ALA A 326 -20.63 22.03 -5.86
#